data_da7ba7b629fa75f9a6214248500b9a16
#
_entry.id   da7ba7b629fa75f9a6214248500b9a16
#
_cell.length_a   1.000
_cell.length_b   1.000
_cell.length_c   1.000
_cell.angle_alpha   90.00
_cell.angle_beta   90.00
_cell.angle_gamma   90.00
#
_symmetry.space_group_name_H-M   'P 1'
#
loop_
_entity.id
_entity.type
_entity.pdbx_description
1 polymer ?
#
loop_
_entity_poly.entity_id
_entity_poly.type
_entity_poly.pdbx_seq_one_letter_code
_entity_poly.pdbx_strand_id
1 'polypeptide(L)'
;MRILVTGNNGQLGRSIQRLVNTDTKINNNQNSNNFIFVGREHLDLSSESSISHYFDNNDKFNIIINCAAYTAVDKAEQEVELANQINHLAVKQLASIANKQQSRLIHISTDYVFDGESDKPYIETDIPNPINVYGRTKLAGEKALQAVMPMNGLIIRTSWFYSEYGNNFVATMLRLGKERDELNVVSDQIGSPTYATDLAGAILEIIKNKDFSEVGQKTQIYHYSNEGKISWYEFAKEIFKIAKVDCKVNPISTQQYPTPATRPAYGLLDNTFLESRLKYPREHWTESLAHCIELIGKDKK
;
A
#
# COMPACT_ATOMS: atom_id res chain seq x y z
N MET A 1 22.88 2.65 -6.21
CA MET A 1 22.33 1.44 -5.53
C MET A 1 21.46 0.66 -6.51
N ARG A 2 21.41 -0.67 -6.40
CA ARG A 2 20.53 -1.53 -7.19
C ARG A 2 19.27 -1.82 -6.37
N ILE A 3 18.10 -1.40 -6.86
CA ILE A 3 16.83 -1.40 -6.12
C ILE A 3 15.81 -2.25 -6.89
N LEU A 4 15.30 -3.30 -6.26
CA LEU A 4 14.22 -4.12 -6.81
C LEU A 4 12.87 -3.59 -6.36
N VAL A 5 11.93 -3.45 -7.29
CA VAL A 5 10.52 -3.13 -7.00
C VAL A 5 9.67 -4.27 -7.53
N THR A 6 9.03 -5.04 -6.63
CA THR A 6 8.08 -6.09 -7.02
C THR A 6 6.70 -5.51 -7.26
N GLY A 7 5.85 -6.21 -8.02
CA GLY A 7 4.49 -5.75 -8.28
C GLY A 7 4.42 -4.49 -9.15
N ASN A 8 5.29 -4.40 -10.16
CA ASN A 8 5.41 -3.25 -11.07
C ASN A 8 4.10 -2.88 -11.78
N ASN A 9 3.21 -3.85 -12.02
CA ASN A 9 1.91 -3.64 -12.67
C ASN A 9 0.82 -3.16 -11.69
N GLY A 10 1.10 -3.19 -10.38
CA GLY A 10 0.20 -2.70 -9.32
C GLY A 10 0.23 -1.18 -9.17
N GLN A 11 -0.70 -0.64 -8.41
CA GLN A 11 -0.86 0.80 -8.17
C GLN A 11 0.45 1.44 -7.68
N LEU A 12 1.04 0.93 -6.61
CA LEU A 12 2.26 1.49 -6.02
C LEU A 12 3.48 1.31 -6.93
N GLY A 13 3.66 0.11 -7.52
CA GLY A 13 4.77 -0.14 -8.43
C GLY A 13 4.79 0.82 -9.61
N ARG A 14 3.63 1.07 -10.23
CA ARG A 14 3.47 2.05 -11.32
C ARG A 14 3.71 3.48 -10.86
N SER A 15 3.25 3.84 -9.66
CA SER A 15 3.49 5.19 -9.10
C SER A 15 4.97 5.43 -8.82
N ILE A 16 5.69 4.45 -8.25
CA ILE A 16 7.15 4.54 -8.06
C ILE A 16 7.84 4.68 -9.43
N GLN A 17 7.47 3.83 -10.39
CA GLN A 17 8.07 3.87 -11.73
C GLN A 17 7.87 5.22 -12.41
N ARG A 18 6.67 5.81 -12.32
CA ARG A 18 6.40 7.14 -12.86
C ARG A 18 7.28 8.20 -12.21
N LEU A 19 7.34 8.23 -10.87
CA LEU A 19 8.16 9.23 -10.15
C LEU A 19 9.64 9.09 -10.47
N VAL A 20 10.17 7.87 -10.52
CA VAL A 20 11.57 7.62 -10.90
C VAL A 20 11.87 8.12 -12.31
N ASN A 21 10.94 7.89 -13.27
CA ASN A 21 11.14 8.31 -14.67
C ASN A 21 11.00 9.82 -14.87
N THR A 22 10.23 10.52 -14.05
CA THR A 22 9.98 11.97 -14.19
C THR A 22 10.92 12.83 -13.34
N ASP A 23 11.56 12.29 -12.31
CA ASP A 23 12.48 13.05 -11.46
C ASP A 23 13.88 13.11 -12.09
N THR A 24 14.16 14.23 -12.77
CA THR A 24 15.48 14.51 -13.35
C THR A 24 16.62 14.53 -12.33
N LYS A 25 16.34 14.76 -11.05
CA LYS A 25 17.34 14.73 -9.98
C LYS A 25 17.73 13.29 -9.60
N ILE A 26 16.82 12.35 -9.75
CA ILE A 26 17.09 10.91 -9.57
C ILE A 26 17.95 10.39 -10.71
N ASN A 27 17.71 10.89 -11.95
CA ASN A 27 18.34 10.42 -13.18
C ASN A 27 19.72 11.07 -13.47
N ASN A 28 19.99 12.28 -12.97
CA ASN A 28 21.20 13.06 -13.33
C ASN A 28 22.36 12.97 -12.34
N ASN A 29 22.22 12.29 -11.21
CA ASN A 29 23.32 12.11 -10.26
C ASN A 29 24.24 10.97 -10.71
N GLN A 30 25.57 11.19 -10.71
CA GLN A 30 26.61 10.18 -10.97
C GLN A 30 26.56 8.96 -10.03
N ASN A 31 25.74 9.02 -8.97
CA ASN A 31 25.34 7.91 -8.09
C ASN A 31 23.89 7.47 -8.37
N SER A 32 23.48 7.32 -9.64
CA SER A 32 22.11 6.97 -10.00
C SER A 32 21.69 5.65 -9.37
N ASN A 33 20.55 5.67 -8.68
CA ASN A 33 19.89 4.46 -8.22
C ASN A 33 19.38 3.70 -9.46
N ASN A 34 19.76 2.43 -9.59
CA ASN A 34 19.26 1.56 -10.64
C ASN A 34 18.03 0.83 -10.14
N PHE A 35 16.84 1.28 -10.56
CA PHE A 35 15.58 0.66 -10.24
C PHE A 35 15.26 -0.45 -11.23
N ILE A 36 14.93 -1.64 -10.73
CA ILE A 36 14.53 -2.82 -11.49
C ILE A 36 13.10 -3.15 -11.10
N PHE A 37 12.18 -2.98 -12.03
CA PHE A 37 10.75 -3.21 -11.83
C PHE A 37 10.36 -4.58 -12.36
N VAL A 38 9.73 -5.41 -11.52
CA VAL A 38 9.35 -6.77 -11.90
C VAL A 38 7.89 -7.06 -11.59
N GLY A 39 7.25 -7.73 -12.53
CA GLY A 39 5.90 -8.26 -12.40
C GLY A 39 5.88 -9.77 -12.15
N ARG A 40 4.66 -10.28 -12.07
CA ARG A 40 4.41 -11.70 -11.79
C ARG A 40 5.03 -12.64 -12.82
N GLU A 41 5.15 -12.19 -14.05
CA GLU A 41 5.72 -12.94 -15.17
C GLU A 41 7.20 -13.34 -14.98
N HIS A 42 7.93 -12.56 -14.15
CA HIS A 42 9.35 -12.80 -13.85
C HIS A 42 9.56 -13.22 -12.39
N LEU A 43 8.72 -12.75 -11.47
CA LEU A 43 8.82 -13.02 -10.04
C LEU A 43 7.41 -13.26 -9.48
N ASP A 44 6.95 -14.51 -9.56
CA ASP A 44 5.65 -14.91 -9.02
C ASP A 44 5.77 -15.25 -7.53
N LEU A 45 5.19 -14.40 -6.69
CA LEU A 45 5.17 -14.60 -5.24
C LEU A 45 4.26 -15.75 -4.79
N SER A 46 3.44 -16.32 -5.68
CA SER A 46 2.70 -17.55 -5.37
C SER A 46 3.55 -18.82 -5.50
N SER A 47 4.80 -18.70 -5.96
CA SER A 47 5.71 -19.82 -6.21
C SER A 47 7.06 -19.60 -5.52
N GLU A 48 7.37 -20.44 -4.54
CA GLU A 48 8.66 -20.44 -3.84
C GLU A 48 9.84 -20.65 -4.82
N SER A 49 9.67 -21.53 -5.79
CA SER A 49 10.70 -21.80 -6.80
C SER A 49 10.92 -20.62 -7.75
N SER A 50 9.86 -19.87 -8.10
CA SER A 50 9.99 -18.64 -8.89
C SER A 50 10.81 -17.59 -8.15
N ILE A 51 10.55 -17.40 -6.85
CA ILE A 51 11.30 -16.47 -6.02
C ILE A 51 12.77 -16.88 -5.95
N SER A 52 13.08 -18.14 -5.60
CA SER A 52 14.45 -18.64 -5.53
C SER A 52 15.18 -18.46 -6.86
N HIS A 53 14.57 -18.93 -7.96
CA HIS A 53 15.15 -18.82 -9.30
C HIS A 53 15.46 -17.37 -9.70
N TYR A 54 14.55 -16.44 -9.40
CA TYR A 54 14.77 -15.01 -9.72
C TYR A 54 16.02 -14.47 -9.00
N PHE A 55 16.15 -14.73 -7.71
CA PHE A 55 17.27 -14.19 -6.92
C PHE A 55 18.58 -14.94 -7.17
N ASP A 56 18.56 -16.22 -7.53
CA ASP A 56 19.75 -17.00 -7.88
C ASP A 56 20.35 -16.58 -9.24
N ASN A 57 19.52 -16.04 -10.15
CA ASN A 57 19.94 -15.58 -11.48
C ASN A 57 20.12 -14.07 -11.59
N ASN A 58 20.05 -13.35 -10.49
CA ASN A 58 20.26 -11.90 -10.47
C ASN A 58 21.32 -11.54 -9.42
N ASP A 59 22.12 -10.51 -9.76
CA ASP A 59 23.04 -9.93 -8.81
C ASP A 59 22.30 -9.36 -7.61
N LYS A 60 22.99 -9.32 -6.48
CA LYS A 60 22.50 -8.76 -5.22
C LYS A 60 21.86 -7.39 -5.39
N PHE A 61 20.74 -7.20 -4.72
CA PHE A 61 20.07 -5.90 -4.56
C PHE A 61 20.53 -5.22 -3.27
N ASN A 62 20.59 -3.90 -3.27
CA ASN A 62 20.82 -3.11 -2.05
C ASN A 62 19.52 -2.93 -1.28
N ILE A 63 18.40 -2.73 -2.02
CA ILE A 63 17.07 -2.50 -1.46
C ILE A 63 16.07 -3.35 -2.26
N ILE A 64 15.13 -3.97 -1.56
CA ILE A 64 13.96 -4.62 -2.13
C ILE A 64 12.73 -3.88 -1.63
N ILE A 65 11.88 -3.39 -2.54
CA ILE A 65 10.60 -2.77 -2.25
C ILE A 65 9.52 -3.77 -2.67
N ASN A 66 8.89 -4.41 -1.69
CA ASN A 66 7.81 -5.36 -1.96
C ASN A 66 6.46 -4.67 -2.01
N CYS A 67 6.04 -4.29 -3.22
CA CYS A 67 4.72 -3.73 -3.51
C CYS A 67 3.69 -4.79 -3.91
N ALA A 68 4.13 -6.04 -4.13
CA ALA A 68 3.23 -7.13 -4.51
C ALA A 68 2.52 -7.70 -3.28
N ALA A 69 1.22 -7.92 -3.42
CA ALA A 69 0.38 -8.53 -2.40
C ALA A 69 -0.87 -9.17 -3.02
N TYR A 70 -1.47 -10.12 -2.33
CA TYR A 70 -2.84 -10.55 -2.57
C TYR A 70 -3.78 -9.55 -1.89
N THR A 71 -4.53 -8.76 -2.67
CA THR A 71 -5.34 -7.64 -2.16
C THR A 71 -6.85 -7.81 -2.37
N ALA A 72 -7.29 -8.95 -2.90
CA ALA A 72 -8.71 -9.23 -3.10
C ALA A 72 -9.35 -9.70 -1.78
N VAL A 73 -9.65 -8.71 -0.90
CA VAL A 73 -10.09 -8.93 0.50
C VAL A 73 -11.22 -9.95 0.63
N ASP A 74 -12.28 -9.80 -0.16
CA ASP A 74 -13.45 -10.70 -0.12
C ASP A 74 -13.12 -12.10 -0.63
N LYS A 75 -12.30 -12.22 -1.69
CA LYS A 75 -11.87 -13.52 -2.21
C LYS A 75 -10.90 -14.23 -1.27
N ALA A 76 -10.16 -13.50 -0.46
CA ALA A 76 -9.24 -14.09 0.51
C ALA A 76 -9.95 -15.04 1.48
N GLU A 77 -11.24 -14.79 1.80
CA GLU A 77 -12.04 -15.68 2.65
C GLU A 77 -12.24 -17.08 2.03
N GLN A 78 -12.15 -17.19 0.71
CA GLN A 78 -12.24 -18.46 -0.04
C GLN A 78 -10.87 -18.95 -0.54
N GLU A 79 -9.96 -18.06 -0.82
CA GLU A 79 -8.62 -18.34 -1.36
C GLU A 79 -7.53 -18.22 -0.28
N VAL A 80 -7.79 -18.77 0.93
CA VAL A 80 -6.96 -18.62 2.15
C VAL A 80 -5.52 -19.03 1.89
N GLU A 81 -5.30 -20.16 1.22
CA GLU A 81 -3.96 -20.70 0.94
C GLU A 81 -3.17 -19.77 0.01
N LEU A 82 -3.80 -19.27 -1.06
CA LEU A 82 -3.17 -18.34 -1.98
C LEU A 82 -2.84 -17.00 -1.31
N ALA A 83 -3.77 -16.47 -0.51
CA ALA A 83 -3.54 -15.26 0.27
C ALA A 83 -2.39 -15.46 1.27
N ASN A 84 -2.34 -16.59 1.98
CA ASN A 84 -1.23 -16.94 2.89
C ASN A 84 0.09 -17.13 2.14
N GLN A 85 0.09 -17.78 0.98
CA GLN A 85 1.29 -17.96 0.19
C GLN A 85 1.93 -16.62 -0.20
N ILE A 86 1.12 -15.67 -0.72
CA ILE A 86 1.62 -14.39 -1.23
C ILE A 86 1.90 -13.40 -0.09
N ASN A 87 0.98 -13.28 0.88
CA ASN A 87 1.08 -12.24 1.93
C ASN A 87 1.95 -12.66 3.12
N HIS A 88 2.22 -13.95 3.31
CA HIS A 88 2.99 -14.46 4.44
C HIS A 88 4.27 -15.21 3.98
N LEU A 89 4.11 -16.36 3.30
CA LEU A 89 5.26 -17.24 3.02
C LEU A 89 6.24 -16.59 2.04
N ALA A 90 5.76 -15.93 1.00
CA ALA A 90 6.61 -15.18 0.08
C ALA A 90 7.33 -14.00 0.78
N VAL A 91 6.65 -13.30 1.69
CA VAL A 91 7.27 -12.23 2.49
C VAL A 91 8.38 -12.78 3.38
N LYS A 92 8.15 -13.93 4.02
CA LYS A 92 9.17 -14.65 4.81
C LYS A 92 10.38 -15.00 3.93
N GLN A 93 10.14 -15.53 2.72
CA GLN A 93 11.21 -15.89 1.80
C GLN A 93 12.00 -14.66 1.32
N LEU A 94 11.31 -13.57 0.92
CA LEU A 94 11.96 -12.31 0.56
C LEU A 94 12.80 -11.74 1.72
N ALA A 95 12.28 -11.79 2.95
CA ALA A 95 13.03 -11.39 4.14
C ALA A 95 14.28 -12.24 4.38
N SER A 96 14.18 -13.57 4.19
CA SER A 96 15.32 -14.50 4.29
C SER A 96 16.40 -14.18 3.26
N ILE A 97 16.01 -13.94 2.02
CA ILE A 97 16.92 -13.57 0.93
C ILE A 97 17.57 -12.21 1.22
N ALA A 98 16.77 -11.21 1.59
CA ALA A 98 17.26 -9.88 1.91
C ALA A 98 18.26 -9.91 3.07
N ASN A 99 17.95 -10.65 4.14
CA ASN A 99 18.84 -10.83 5.30
C ASN A 99 20.17 -11.49 4.89
N LYS A 100 20.10 -12.59 4.11
CA LYS A 100 21.31 -13.29 3.59
C LYS A 100 22.15 -12.38 2.69
N GLN A 101 21.51 -11.54 1.88
CA GLN A 101 22.19 -10.60 1.01
C GLN A 101 22.65 -9.32 1.73
N GLN A 102 22.32 -9.12 3.02
CA GLN A 102 22.50 -7.86 3.73
C GLN A 102 21.84 -6.67 3.02
N SER A 103 20.71 -6.94 2.39
CA SER A 103 19.86 -5.95 1.73
C SER A 103 18.90 -5.31 2.71
N ARG A 104 18.28 -4.20 2.33
CA ARG A 104 17.12 -3.65 3.03
C ARG A 104 15.85 -4.15 2.37
N LEU A 105 14.80 -4.39 3.18
CA LEU A 105 13.48 -4.77 2.69
C LEU A 105 12.44 -3.77 3.18
N ILE A 106 11.77 -3.10 2.23
CA ILE A 106 10.59 -2.27 2.49
C ILE A 106 9.37 -3.10 2.09
N HIS A 107 8.49 -3.39 3.03
CA HIS A 107 7.27 -4.19 2.81
C HIS A 107 6.02 -3.36 3.10
N ILE A 108 5.06 -3.39 2.19
CA ILE A 108 3.80 -2.67 2.34
C ILE A 108 2.77 -3.58 3.02
N SER A 109 2.22 -3.12 4.14
CA SER A 109 1.18 -3.78 4.91
C SER A 109 -0.12 -2.95 4.92
N THR A 110 -1.03 -3.22 5.85
CA THR A 110 -2.40 -2.72 5.84
C THR A 110 -2.88 -2.36 7.25
N ASP A 111 -3.85 -1.44 7.33
CA ASP A 111 -4.68 -1.16 8.50
C ASP A 111 -5.55 -2.36 8.92
N TYR A 112 -5.85 -3.30 8.01
CA TYR A 112 -6.63 -4.53 8.31
C TYR A 112 -5.95 -5.49 9.28
N VAL A 113 -4.74 -5.17 9.75
CA VAL A 113 -4.12 -5.88 10.88
C VAL A 113 -4.81 -5.56 12.21
N PHE A 114 -5.60 -4.50 12.26
CA PHE A 114 -6.39 -4.10 13.43
C PHE A 114 -7.85 -4.55 13.34
N ASP A 115 -8.54 -4.62 14.49
CA ASP A 115 -9.95 -5.03 14.60
C ASP A 115 -10.96 -3.93 14.23
N GLY A 116 -10.56 -2.68 14.33
CA GLY A 116 -11.42 -1.53 14.08
C GLY A 116 -12.28 -1.10 15.27
N GLU A 117 -11.95 -1.53 16.49
CA GLU A 117 -12.69 -1.21 17.72
C GLU A 117 -12.14 0.03 18.47
N SER A 118 -11.09 0.67 17.93
CA SER A 118 -10.49 1.87 18.54
C SER A 118 -11.37 3.11 18.34
N ASP A 119 -11.34 4.02 19.31
CA ASP A 119 -11.93 5.37 19.24
C ASP A 119 -10.92 6.47 18.86
N LYS A 120 -9.64 6.10 18.76
CA LYS A 120 -8.50 6.97 18.42
C LYS A 120 -7.65 6.34 17.31
N PRO A 121 -6.83 7.14 16.58
CA PRO A 121 -5.92 6.61 15.58
C PRO A 121 -5.00 5.53 16.15
N TYR A 122 -4.83 4.44 15.39
CA TYR A 122 -3.92 3.36 15.75
C TYR A 122 -2.47 3.82 15.61
N ILE A 123 -1.65 3.55 16.63
CA ILE A 123 -0.20 3.74 16.59
C ILE A 123 0.51 2.42 16.27
N GLU A 124 1.78 2.49 15.88
CA GLU A 124 2.56 1.32 15.44
C GLU A 124 2.73 0.25 16.51
N THR A 125 2.63 0.65 17.78
CA THR A 125 2.76 -0.24 18.94
C THR A 125 1.44 -0.84 19.45
N ASP A 126 0.30 -0.44 18.87
CA ASP A 126 -0.99 -1.04 19.22
C ASP A 126 -1.00 -2.51 18.80
N ILE A 127 -1.68 -3.33 19.62
CA ILE A 127 -1.72 -4.79 19.42
C ILE A 127 -2.62 -5.11 18.21
N PRO A 128 -2.08 -5.73 17.16
CA PRO A 128 -2.88 -6.14 16.02
C PRO A 128 -3.84 -7.29 16.37
N ASN A 129 -5.09 -7.18 15.89
CA ASN A 129 -6.14 -8.18 16.06
C ASN A 129 -7.01 -8.29 14.78
N PRO A 130 -6.48 -8.85 13.68
CA PRO A 130 -7.18 -8.88 12.39
C PRO A 130 -8.43 -9.75 12.40
N ILE A 131 -9.52 -9.24 11.84
CA ILE A 131 -10.85 -9.87 11.84
C ILE A 131 -11.19 -10.63 10.54
N ASN A 132 -10.34 -10.58 9.52
CA ASN A 132 -10.53 -11.26 8.24
C ASN A 132 -9.24 -11.97 7.77
N VAL A 133 -9.35 -12.83 6.75
CA VAL A 133 -8.21 -13.60 6.21
C VAL A 133 -7.13 -12.69 5.63
N TYR A 134 -7.52 -11.65 4.90
CA TYR A 134 -6.57 -10.70 4.35
C TYR A 134 -5.68 -10.07 5.44
N GLY A 135 -6.29 -9.51 6.48
CA GLY A 135 -5.58 -8.93 7.61
C GLY A 135 -4.70 -9.95 8.35
N ARG A 136 -5.23 -11.18 8.61
CA ARG A 136 -4.46 -12.26 9.24
C ARG A 136 -3.22 -12.65 8.43
N THR A 137 -3.34 -12.80 7.11
CA THR A 137 -2.20 -13.17 6.24
C THR A 137 -1.18 -12.06 6.14
N LYS A 138 -1.62 -10.77 6.07
CA LYS A 138 -0.72 -9.61 6.09
C LYS A 138 0.06 -9.53 7.41
N LEU A 139 -0.62 -9.68 8.55
CA LEU A 139 0.03 -9.69 9.87
C LEU A 139 1.01 -10.85 10.03
N ALA A 140 0.68 -12.04 9.51
CA ALA A 140 1.60 -13.17 9.51
C ALA A 140 2.89 -12.84 8.73
N GLY A 141 2.76 -12.13 7.60
CA GLY A 141 3.91 -11.63 6.82
C GLY A 141 4.76 -10.62 7.60
N GLU A 142 4.14 -9.65 8.30
CA GLU A 142 4.86 -8.71 9.17
C GLU A 142 5.68 -9.44 10.24
N LYS A 143 5.03 -10.37 10.96
CA LYS A 143 5.67 -11.18 12.03
C LYS A 143 6.81 -12.04 11.47
N ALA A 144 6.61 -12.68 10.32
CA ALA A 144 7.63 -13.47 9.67
C ALA A 144 8.84 -12.64 9.24
N LEU A 145 8.59 -11.45 8.66
CA LEU A 145 9.66 -10.51 8.31
C LEU A 145 10.46 -10.10 9.54
N GLN A 146 9.80 -9.67 10.63
CA GLN A 146 10.48 -9.25 11.86
C GLN A 146 11.29 -10.39 12.50
N ALA A 147 10.79 -11.62 12.46
CA ALA A 147 11.47 -12.79 13.04
C ALA A 147 12.72 -13.18 12.23
N VAL A 148 12.64 -13.17 10.90
CA VAL A 148 13.73 -13.59 10.00
C VAL A 148 14.73 -12.46 9.77
N MET A 149 14.27 -11.24 9.77
CA MET A 149 15.05 -10.04 9.47
C MET A 149 14.87 -9.00 10.59
N PRO A 150 15.44 -9.21 11.80
CA PRO A 150 15.29 -8.29 12.92
C PRO A 150 15.97 -6.93 12.69
N MET A 151 16.83 -6.84 11.68
CA MET A 151 17.53 -5.63 11.25
C MET A 151 17.25 -5.36 9.78
N ASN A 152 17.30 -4.10 9.36
CA ASN A 152 17.22 -3.67 7.95
C ASN A 152 15.85 -3.85 7.28
N GLY A 153 14.82 -4.24 8.02
CA GLY A 153 13.44 -4.30 7.54
C GLY A 153 12.68 -2.99 7.82
N LEU A 154 11.78 -2.66 6.92
CA LEU A 154 10.82 -1.58 7.08
C LEU A 154 9.44 -2.07 6.64
N ILE A 155 8.47 -2.01 7.53
CA ILE A 155 7.07 -2.33 7.25
C ILE A 155 6.30 -1.02 7.24
N ILE A 156 5.55 -0.76 6.17
CA ILE A 156 4.68 0.41 6.07
C ILE A 156 3.24 -0.08 6.01
N ARG A 157 2.45 0.16 7.06
CA ARG A 157 1.01 -0.05 7.05
C ARG A 157 0.34 1.15 6.41
N THR A 158 -0.60 0.88 5.51
CA THR A 158 -1.36 1.91 4.80
C THR A 158 -2.83 1.52 4.72
N SER A 159 -3.72 2.46 4.38
CA SER A 159 -5.16 2.25 4.36
C SER A 159 -5.78 2.83 3.08
N TRP A 160 -6.92 2.29 2.64
CA TRP A 160 -7.79 2.83 1.58
C TRP A 160 -7.05 3.27 0.33
N PHE A 161 -6.23 2.36 -0.19
CA PHE A 161 -5.23 2.63 -1.21
C PHE A 161 -5.85 2.84 -2.59
N TYR A 162 -5.54 3.97 -3.24
CA TYR A 162 -6.05 4.31 -4.57
C TYR A 162 -5.00 4.99 -5.44
N SER A 163 -5.24 4.98 -6.75
CA SER A 163 -4.44 5.67 -7.75
C SER A 163 -5.23 5.85 -9.04
N GLU A 164 -4.63 6.48 -10.04
CA GLU A 164 -5.08 6.50 -11.42
C GLU A 164 -4.96 5.13 -12.12
N TYR A 165 -4.29 4.16 -11.48
CA TYR A 165 -4.03 2.83 -12.03
C TYR A 165 -4.91 1.75 -11.41
N GLY A 166 -5.27 0.75 -12.25
CA GLY A 166 -5.93 -0.47 -11.78
C GLY A 166 -7.34 -0.27 -11.25
N ASN A 167 -7.81 -1.26 -10.50
CA ASN A 167 -9.14 -1.24 -9.88
C ASN A 167 -9.03 -0.77 -8.43
N ASN A 168 -9.75 0.29 -8.09
CA ASN A 168 -9.82 0.84 -6.75
C ASN A 168 -11.16 1.55 -6.54
N PHE A 169 -11.38 2.08 -5.34
CA PHE A 169 -12.65 2.73 -4.99
C PHE A 169 -12.93 3.96 -5.87
N VAL A 170 -11.92 4.81 -6.13
CA VAL A 170 -12.08 6.02 -6.95
C VAL A 170 -12.50 5.65 -8.37
N ALA A 171 -11.78 4.72 -9.01
CA ALA A 171 -12.13 4.23 -10.34
C ALA A 171 -13.54 3.61 -10.40
N THR A 172 -13.91 2.86 -9.36
CA THR A 172 -15.23 2.23 -9.23
C THR A 172 -16.33 3.30 -9.11
N MET A 173 -16.16 4.30 -8.24
CA MET A 173 -17.13 5.39 -8.09
C MET A 173 -17.28 6.18 -9.39
N LEU A 174 -16.18 6.57 -10.04
CA LEU A 174 -16.23 7.29 -11.31
C LEU A 174 -16.93 6.52 -12.43
N ARG A 175 -16.83 5.19 -12.45
CA ARG A 175 -17.54 4.33 -13.39
C ARG A 175 -19.03 4.26 -13.04
N LEU A 176 -19.35 3.89 -11.80
CA LEU A 176 -20.74 3.71 -11.36
C LEU A 176 -21.54 5.00 -11.39
N GLY A 177 -20.92 6.15 -11.04
CA GLY A 177 -21.57 7.43 -11.08
C GLY A 177 -21.95 7.92 -12.49
N LYS A 178 -21.34 7.34 -13.55
CA LYS A 178 -21.74 7.57 -14.96
C LYS A 178 -22.86 6.64 -15.42
N GLU A 179 -23.02 5.52 -14.73
CA GLU A 179 -23.97 4.46 -15.11
C GLU A 179 -25.27 4.54 -14.31
N ARG A 180 -25.31 5.32 -13.21
CA ARG A 180 -26.43 5.34 -12.24
C ARG A 180 -26.68 6.74 -11.73
N ASP A 181 -27.95 7.05 -11.48
CA ASP A 181 -28.41 8.32 -10.92
C ASP A 181 -28.16 8.40 -9.39
N GLU A 182 -28.13 7.23 -8.73
CA GLU A 182 -27.83 7.15 -7.29
C GLU A 182 -27.04 5.90 -6.90
N LEU A 183 -26.28 6.01 -5.81
CA LEU A 183 -25.48 4.94 -5.20
C LEU A 183 -25.65 4.94 -3.68
N ASN A 184 -25.67 3.73 -3.12
CA ASN A 184 -25.63 3.51 -1.68
C ASN A 184 -24.18 3.22 -1.26
N VAL A 185 -23.64 3.98 -0.31
CA VAL A 185 -22.26 3.85 0.16
C VAL A 185 -22.20 3.82 1.68
N VAL A 186 -21.39 2.93 2.23
CA VAL A 186 -21.20 2.73 3.66
C VAL A 186 -20.69 4.02 4.33
N SER A 187 -21.33 4.45 5.42
CA SER A 187 -21.04 5.69 6.13
C SER A 187 -20.49 5.50 7.56
N ASP A 188 -20.50 4.27 8.07
CA ASP A 188 -20.09 3.90 9.42
C ASP A 188 -18.71 3.18 9.47
N GLN A 189 -17.98 3.17 8.37
CA GLN A 189 -16.57 2.79 8.33
C GLN A 189 -15.72 4.04 8.14
N ILE A 190 -14.78 4.25 9.07
CA ILE A 190 -13.96 5.46 9.16
C ILE A 190 -12.49 5.13 8.94
N GLY A 191 -11.82 5.93 8.13
CA GLY A 191 -10.40 5.78 7.83
C GLY A 191 -9.80 7.02 7.17
N SER A 192 -8.64 6.86 6.55
CA SER A 192 -8.03 7.86 5.68
C SER A 192 -7.61 7.22 4.35
N PRO A 193 -7.97 7.82 3.22
CA PRO A 193 -7.49 7.37 1.92
C PRO A 193 -5.97 7.57 1.79
N THR A 194 -5.32 6.71 1.02
CA THR A 194 -3.90 6.85 0.68
C THR A 194 -3.73 6.87 -0.84
N TYR A 195 -3.26 7.97 -1.37
CA TYR A 195 -2.89 8.08 -2.77
C TYR A 195 -1.55 7.40 -3.02
N ALA A 196 -1.51 6.48 -3.98
CA ALA A 196 -0.32 5.66 -4.25
C ALA A 196 0.92 6.48 -4.60
N THR A 197 0.74 7.63 -5.27
CA THR A 197 1.85 8.51 -5.64
C THR A 197 2.47 9.19 -4.42
N ASP A 198 1.67 9.57 -3.43
CA ASP A 198 2.18 10.19 -2.20
C ASP A 198 2.99 9.18 -1.38
N LEU A 199 2.46 7.95 -1.22
CA LEU A 199 3.23 6.88 -0.57
C LEU A 199 4.50 6.54 -1.36
N ALA A 200 4.44 6.53 -2.71
CA ALA A 200 5.62 6.32 -3.54
C ALA A 200 6.68 7.40 -3.31
N GLY A 201 6.28 8.66 -3.22
CA GLY A 201 7.16 9.78 -2.89
C GLY A 201 7.80 9.63 -1.51
N ALA A 202 7.02 9.26 -0.49
CA ALA A 202 7.50 8.98 0.86
C ALA A 202 8.53 7.83 0.87
N ILE A 203 8.29 6.75 0.14
CA ILE A 203 9.24 5.63 0.00
C ILE A 203 10.54 6.09 -0.66
N LEU A 204 10.47 6.88 -1.72
CA LEU A 204 11.66 7.40 -2.39
C LEU A 204 12.45 8.34 -1.48
N GLU A 205 11.78 9.12 -0.65
CA GLU A 205 12.45 9.97 0.35
C GLU A 205 13.09 9.15 1.48
N ILE A 206 12.42 8.10 1.96
CA ILE A 206 13.01 7.12 2.90
C ILE A 206 14.32 6.55 2.35
N ILE A 207 14.36 6.19 1.07
CA ILE A 207 15.56 5.63 0.43
C ILE A 207 16.70 6.66 0.36
N LYS A 208 16.40 7.94 0.18
CA LYS A 208 17.38 9.03 0.14
C LYS A 208 17.89 9.41 1.54
N ASN A 209 17.08 9.21 2.56
CA ASN A 209 17.42 9.62 3.93
C ASN A 209 18.45 8.66 4.54
N LYS A 210 19.57 9.22 5.05
CA LYS A 210 20.68 8.45 5.64
C LYS A 210 20.22 7.63 6.84
N ASP A 211 19.36 8.17 7.69
CA ASP A 211 18.87 7.49 8.89
C ASP A 211 18.08 6.22 8.56
N PHE A 212 17.49 6.15 7.36
CA PHE A 212 16.81 4.95 6.85
C PHE A 212 17.70 4.11 5.93
N SER A 213 18.74 4.70 5.33
CA SER A 213 19.61 4.00 4.36
C SER A 213 20.78 3.28 5.01
N GLU A 214 21.11 3.55 6.27
CA GLU A 214 22.20 2.86 6.98
C GLU A 214 21.81 1.41 7.31
N VAL A 215 22.71 0.47 6.96
CA VAL A 215 22.59 -0.94 7.32
C VAL A 215 22.83 -1.11 8.83
N GLY A 216 22.04 -1.99 9.46
CA GLY A 216 22.18 -2.25 10.92
C GLY A 216 21.09 -1.58 11.76
N GLN A 217 20.10 -0.94 11.15
CA GLN A 217 18.92 -0.42 11.86
C GLN A 217 17.96 -1.55 12.22
N LYS A 218 17.37 -1.51 13.44
CA LYS A 218 16.32 -2.44 13.85
C LYS A 218 15.14 -2.36 12.88
N THR A 219 14.57 -3.52 12.55
CA THR A 219 13.34 -3.58 11.74
C THR A 219 12.20 -2.84 12.44
N GLN A 220 11.57 -1.92 11.72
CA GLN A 220 10.57 -1.01 12.24
C GLN A 220 9.27 -1.10 11.46
N ILE A 221 8.18 -0.70 12.11
CA ILE A 221 6.86 -0.50 11.51
C ILE A 221 6.62 1.01 11.47
N TYR A 222 6.05 1.49 10.38
CA TYR A 222 5.55 2.84 10.21
C TYR A 222 4.14 2.81 9.65
N HIS A 223 3.38 3.83 9.97
CA HIS A 223 2.08 4.08 9.37
C HIS A 223 2.20 5.19 8.32
N TYR A 224 1.47 5.05 7.20
CA TYR A 224 1.33 6.09 6.19
C TYR A 224 -0.07 6.10 5.60
N SER A 225 -0.75 7.24 5.69
CA SER A 225 -1.97 7.59 4.95
C SER A 225 -1.95 9.10 4.67
N ASN A 226 -2.75 9.58 3.72
CA ASN A 226 -2.92 11.02 3.56
C ASN A 226 -3.56 11.63 4.81
N GLU A 227 -3.44 12.94 4.99
CA GLU A 227 -4.05 13.66 6.11
C GLU A 227 -5.57 13.70 5.97
N GLY A 228 -6.28 13.57 7.10
CA GLY A 228 -7.73 13.66 7.19
C GLY A 228 -8.39 12.38 7.67
N LYS A 229 -9.66 12.48 8.05
CA LYS A 229 -10.50 11.41 8.58
C LYS A 229 -11.87 11.49 7.92
N ILE A 230 -12.31 10.41 7.26
CA ILE A 230 -13.57 10.36 6.53
C ILE A 230 -14.19 8.97 6.54
N SER A 231 -15.47 8.90 6.12
CA SER A 231 -16.15 7.66 5.76
C SER A 231 -16.05 7.38 4.25
N TRP A 232 -16.35 6.15 3.83
CA TRP A 232 -16.48 5.82 2.39
C TRP A 232 -17.56 6.66 1.70
N TYR A 233 -18.65 6.96 2.42
CA TYR A 233 -19.72 7.84 1.94
C TYR A 233 -19.20 9.26 1.61
N GLU A 234 -18.45 9.87 2.54
CA GLU A 234 -17.85 11.19 2.33
C GLU A 234 -16.83 11.15 1.20
N PHE A 235 -16.04 10.09 1.11
CA PHE A 235 -15.09 9.90 0.02
C PHE A 235 -15.78 9.83 -1.34
N ALA A 236 -16.87 9.05 -1.47
CA ALA A 236 -17.65 8.98 -2.69
C ALA A 236 -18.25 10.33 -3.11
N LYS A 237 -18.78 11.09 -2.16
CA LYS A 237 -19.32 12.44 -2.42
C LYS A 237 -18.25 13.39 -2.97
N GLU A 238 -17.06 13.40 -2.37
CA GLU A 238 -15.99 14.27 -2.82
C GLU A 238 -15.44 13.84 -4.20
N ILE A 239 -15.35 12.52 -4.48
CA ILE A 239 -15.04 12.02 -5.83
C ILE A 239 -15.99 12.59 -6.87
N PHE A 240 -17.30 12.52 -6.63
CA PHE A 240 -18.30 13.03 -7.58
C PHE A 240 -18.26 14.55 -7.72
N LYS A 241 -18.07 15.27 -6.64
CA LYS A 241 -17.93 16.72 -6.64
C LYS A 241 -16.74 17.17 -7.50
N ILE A 242 -15.56 16.60 -7.29
CA ILE A 242 -14.34 16.93 -8.04
C ILE A 242 -14.50 16.54 -9.51
N ALA A 243 -15.01 15.35 -9.77
CA ALA A 243 -15.21 14.83 -11.12
C ALA A 243 -16.41 15.44 -11.86
N LYS A 244 -17.22 16.30 -11.19
CA LYS A 244 -18.46 16.90 -11.72
C LYS A 244 -19.43 15.84 -12.26
N VAL A 245 -19.58 14.76 -11.51
CA VAL A 245 -20.51 13.65 -11.81
C VAL A 245 -21.80 13.90 -11.03
N ASP A 246 -22.92 13.96 -11.73
CA ASP A 246 -24.25 14.09 -11.15
C ASP A 246 -24.81 12.71 -10.80
N CYS A 247 -24.44 12.23 -9.60
CA CYS A 247 -24.93 10.97 -9.04
C CYS A 247 -25.14 11.17 -7.53
N LYS A 248 -26.35 10.94 -7.08
CA LYS A 248 -26.71 11.05 -5.66
C LYS A 248 -26.04 9.92 -4.86
N VAL A 249 -25.41 10.27 -3.75
CA VAL A 249 -24.86 9.29 -2.81
C VAL A 249 -25.74 9.21 -1.57
N ASN A 250 -26.25 8.02 -1.25
CA ASN A 250 -27.05 7.75 -0.06
C ASN A 250 -26.19 7.03 0.99
N PRO A 251 -26.18 7.48 2.26
CA PRO A 251 -25.46 6.79 3.31
C PRO A 251 -26.21 5.52 3.73
N ILE A 252 -25.48 4.43 3.89
CA ILE A 252 -25.98 3.16 4.45
C ILE A 252 -25.04 2.67 5.55
N SER A 253 -25.55 1.78 6.42
CA SER A 253 -24.71 1.11 7.40
C SER A 253 -23.98 -0.11 6.79
N THR A 254 -22.90 -0.53 7.45
CA THR A 254 -22.18 -1.78 7.11
C THR A 254 -23.11 -2.99 7.08
N GLN A 255 -24.09 -3.05 7.99
CA GLN A 255 -25.09 -4.14 8.03
C GLN A 255 -25.96 -4.19 6.78
N GLN A 256 -26.22 -3.05 6.14
CA GLN A 256 -27.00 -2.97 4.88
C GLN A 256 -26.17 -3.33 3.65
N TYR A 257 -24.86 -3.50 3.80
CA TYR A 257 -23.95 -3.90 2.73
C TYR A 257 -23.11 -5.13 3.12
N PRO A 258 -23.73 -6.30 3.25
CA PRO A 258 -23.01 -7.51 3.67
C PRO A 258 -21.96 -7.90 2.63
N THR A 259 -20.77 -8.24 3.11
CA THR A 259 -19.62 -8.67 2.31
C THR A 259 -19.01 -9.95 2.89
N PRO A 260 -18.35 -10.79 2.06
CA PRO A 260 -17.70 -12.02 2.54
C PRO A 260 -16.70 -11.78 3.66
N ALA A 261 -15.85 -10.77 3.51
CA ALA A 261 -14.90 -10.38 4.56
C ALA A 261 -15.51 -9.31 5.47
N THR A 262 -15.38 -9.49 6.79
CA THR A 262 -15.69 -8.43 7.77
C THR A 262 -14.67 -7.30 7.65
N ARG A 263 -15.13 -6.07 7.60
CA ARG A 263 -14.28 -4.87 7.52
C ARG A 263 -14.22 -4.16 8.85
N PRO A 264 -13.03 -3.66 9.27
CA PRO A 264 -12.90 -2.82 10.45
C PRO A 264 -13.79 -1.58 10.35
N ALA A 265 -14.50 -1.24 11.42
CA ALA A 265 -15.31 -0.02 11.47
C ALA A 265 -14.43 1.24 11.58
N TYR A 266 -13.23 1.10 12.14
CA TYR A 266 -12.29 2.19 12.30
C TYR A 266 -10.88 1.73 11.87
N GLY A 267 -10.30 2.41 10.88
CA GLY A 267 -8.97 2.09 10.32
C GLY A 267 -8.05 3.30 10.23
N LEU A 268 -8.29 4.37 11.03
CA LEU A 268 -7.43 5.54 10.99
C LEU A 268 -6.07 5.23 11.62
N LEU A 269 -5.00 5.50 10.87
CA LEU A 269 -3.62 5.30 11.30
C LEU A 269 -3.02 6.62 11.79
N ASP A 270 -2.30 6.59 12.91
CA ASP A 270 -1.45 7.69 13.35
C ASP A 270 -0.14 7.67 12.54
N ASN A 271 0.22 8.79 11.94
CA ASN A 271 1.41 8.91 11.10
C ASN A 271 2.55 9.70 11.78
N THR A 272 2.35 10.14 13.02
CA THR A 272 3.26 11.04 13.75
C THR A 272 4.68 10.49 13.84
N PHE A 273 4.81 9.17 13.99
CA PHE A 273 6.13 8.55 14.11
C PHE A 273 6.93 8.67 12.80
N LEU A 274 6.34 8.39 11.65
CA LEU A 274 7.00 8.58 10.36
C LEU A 274 7.28 10.07 10.07
N GLU A 275 6.32 10.95 10.34
CA GLU A 275 6.48 12.41 10.15
C GLU A 275 7.65 12.98 10.96
N SER A 276 7.84 12.50 12.18
CA SER A 276 8.96 12.92 13.03
C SER A 276 10.34 12.56 12.47
N ARG A 277 10.40 11.52 11.63
CA ARG A 277 11.62 10.98 11.04
C ARG A 277 11.87 11.47 9.62
N LEU A 278 10.81 11.70 8.88
CA LEU A 278 10.85 12.01 7.46
C LEU A 278 10.28 13.41 7.23
N LYS A 279 11.11 14.34 6.77
CA LYS A 279 10.67 15.69 6.37
C LYS A 279 9.99 15.65 5.01
N TYR A 280 8.95 14.82 4.88
CA TYR A 280 8.14 14.70 3.69
C TYR A 280 6.73 15.20 4.00
N PRO A 281 6.19 16.21 3.29
CA PRO A 281 4.87 16.74 3.55
C PRO A 281 3.84 15.66 3.26
N ARG A 282 2.89 15.51 4.17
CA ARG A 282 1.74 14.64 4.00
C ARG A 282 0.57 15.49 3.52
N GLU A 283 0.20 15.30 2.27
CA GLU A 283 -0.90 16.04 1.65
C GLU A 283 -2.25 15.67 2.28
N HIS A 284 -3.16 16.63 2.35
CA HIS A 284 -4.54 16.33 2.70
C HIS A 284 -5.19 15.51 1.58
N TRP A 285 -5.99 14.51 1.97
CA TRP A 285 -6.58 13.55 1.03
C TRP A 285 -7.38 14.17 -0.12
N THR A 286 -7.99 15.36 0.08
CA THR A 286 -8.75 16.05 -0.98
C THR A 286 -7.86 16.56 -2.10
N GLU A 287 -6.67 17.04 -1.78
CA GLU A 287 -5.69 17.54 -2.76
C GLU A 287 -5.14 16.38 -3.59
N SER A 288 -4.75 15.31 -2.92
CA SER A 288 -4.29 14.07 -3.56
C SER A 288 -5.37 13.46 -4.45
N LEU A 289 -6.64 13.48 -4.00
CA LEU A 289 -7.78 13.00 -4.78
C LEU A 289 -8.00 13.84 -6.04
N ALA A 290 -7.94 15.18 -5.92
CA ALA A 290 -8.08 16.07 -7.06
C ALA A 290 -7.01 15.80 -8.12
N HIS A 291 -5.76 15.63 -7.68
CA HIS A 291 -4.66 15.28 -8.57
C HIS A 291 -4.85 13.91 -9.27
N CYS A 292 -5.27 12.90 -8.52
CA CYS A 292 -5.57 11.58 -9.07
C CYS A 292 -6.68 11.66 -10.16
N ILE A 293 -7.78 12.37 -9.88
CA ILE A 293 -8.90 12.49 -10.83
C ILE A 293 -8.47 13.26 -12.09
N GLU A 294 -7.64 14.28 -11.95
CA GLU A 294 -7.07 15.01 -13.10
C GLU A 294 -6.27 14.07 -14.03
N LEU A 295 -5.42 13.19 -13.45
CA LEU A 295 -4.64 12.23 -14.24
C LEU A 295 -5.54 11.20 -14.94
N ILE A 296 -6.55 10.65 -14.24
CA ILE A 296 -7.55 9.75 -14.86
C ILE A 296 -8.24 10.41 -16.05
N GLY A 297 -8.46 11.72 -16.00
CA GLY A 297 -9.06 12.49 -17.09
C GLY A 297 -8.13 12.70 -18.30
N LYS A 298 -6.81 12.76 -18.09
CA LYS A 298 -5.81 12.94 -19.14
C LYS A 298 -5.55 11.66 -19.92
N ASP A 299 -5.54 10.50 -19.28
CA ASP A 299 -5.31 9.20 -19.93
C ASP A 299 -6.47 8.75 -20.85
N LYS A 300 -7.61 9.46 -20.84
CA LYS A 300 -8.79 9.17 -21.65
C LYS A 300 -8.92 10.07 -22.91
N LYS A 301 -8.00 10.99 -23.08
CA LYS A 301 -7.89 11.84 -24.30
C LYS A 301 -6.75 11.35 -25.19
#